data_b4b0fbbe459731f0b1adee96911d6416
#
_entry.id   b4b0fbbe459731f0b1adee96911d6416
#
_cell.length_a   1.000
_cell.length_b   1.000
_cell.length_c   1.000
_cell.angle_alpha   90.00
_cell.angle_beta   90.00
_cell.angle_gamma   90.00
#
_symmetry.space_group_name_H-M   'P 1'
#
loop_
_entity.id
_entity.type
_entity.pdbx_description
1 polymer ?
#
loop_
_entity_poly.entity_id
_entity_poly.type
_entity_poly.pdbx_seq_one_letter_code
_entity_poly.pdbx_strand_id
1 'polypeptide(L)'
;IIITYMPQDYAMKFSIVEFRETYQTYISVGLIIIAAFYIFSFITWVSEKIFFKFHNPEKIGKNYLKNVMSADEMGFLVEKFYDRESNVFRNTAYIDMSDGRGAGLTSKHVIYLSSNISNWNSFAYNLQPWAYKFLNKNLKEGNIVVSGSSVQFQLK
;
A
#
# COMPACT_ATOMS: atom_id res chain seq x y z
N ILE A 1 -25.00 -30.80 4.84
CA ILE A 1 -24.32 -31.22 6.09
C ILE A 1 -25.31 -31.89 7.02
N ILE A 2 -26.45 -31.28 7.38
CA ILE A 2 -27.41 -31.86 8.32
C ILE A 2 -27.95 -33.21 7.83
N ILE A 3 -28.31 -33.34 6.55
CA ILE A 3 -28.85 -34.55 5.96
C ILE A 3 -27.82 -35.71 5.97
N THR A 4 -26.56 -35.40 5.69
CA THR A 4 -25.48 -36.39 5.58
C THR A 4 -25.09 -37.01 6.95
N TYR A 5 -25.12 -36.17 7.99
CA TYR A 5 -24.72 -36.59 9.36
C TYR A 5 -25.91 -36.84 10.30
N MET A 6 -27.15 -36.76 9.80
CA MET A 6 -28.35 -37.04 10.59
C MET A 6 -28.38 -38.51 11.05
N PRO A 7 -28.65 -38.78 12.34
CA PRO A 7 -28.84 -40.13 12.84
C PRO A 7 -29.92 -40.90 12.05
N GLN A 8 -29.74 -42.19 11.89
CA GLN A 8 -30.58 -43.04 11.01
C GLN A 8 -32.05 -43.03 11.40
N ASP A 9 -32.35 -42.94 12.71
CA ASP A 9 -33.71 -42.88 13.24
C ASP A 9 -34.49 -41.63 12.77
N TYR A 10 -33.78 -40.50 12.68
CA TYR A 10 -34.38 -39.24 12.15
C TYR A 10 -34.52 -39.28 10.63
N ALA A 11 -33.52 -39.87 9.93
CA ALA A 11 -33.57 -40.03 8.48
C ALA A 11 -34.76 -40.90 8.04
N MET A 12 -35.06 -41.94 8.79
CA MET A 12 -36.27 -42.79 8.55
C MET A 12 -37.56 -42.02 8.79
N LYS A 13 -37.67 -41.24 9.88
CA LYS A 13 -38.84 -40.42 10.17
C LYS A 13 -39.18 -39.40 9.09
N PHE A 14 -38.15 -38.86 8.43
CA PHE A 14 -38.30 -37.86 7.35
C PHE A 14 -38.32 -38.48 5.96
N SER A 15 -38.28 -39.83 5.82
CA SER A 15 -38.26 -40.52 4.52
C SER A 15 -37.14 -40.09 3.58
N ILE A 16 -35.98 -39.70 4.13
CA ILE A 16 -34.85 -39.19 3.36
C ILE A 16 -33.71 -40.19 3.23
N VAL A 17 -33.90 -41.43 3.69
CA VAL A 17 -32.84 -42.47 3.67
C VAL A 17 -32.43 -42.78 2.23
N GLU A 18 -33.39 -43.04 1.36
CA GLU A 18 -33.13 -43.38 -0.04
C GLU A 18 -32.45 -42.22 -0.79
N PHE A 19 -32.90 -41.00 -0.54
CA PHE A 19 -32.28 -39.81 -1.07
C PHE A 19 -30.80 -39.67 -0.59
N ARG A 20 -30.56 -39.91 0.69
CA ARG A 20 -29.21 -39.88 1.28
C ARG A 20 -28.29 -40.90 0.64
N GLU A 21 -28.74 -42.15 0.52
CA GLU A 21 -27.96 -43.22 -0.08
C GLU A 21 -27.61 -42.94 -1.55
N THR A 22 -28.58 -42.48 -2.31
CA THR A 22 -28.39 -42.14 -3.73
C THR A 22 -27.45 -40.95 -3.96
N TYR A 23 -27.57 -39.92 -3.14
CA TYR A 23 -26.86 -38.66 -3.39
C TYR A 23 -25.70 -38.37 -2.44
N GLN A 24 -25.40 -39.28 -1.49
CA GLN A 24 -24.36 -39.07 -0.47
C GLN A 24 -22.99 -38.74 -1.08
N THR A 25 -22.61 -39.42 -2.15
CA THR A 25 -21.32 -39.20 -2.82
C THR A 25 -21.27 -37.77 -3.43
N TYR A 26 -22.33 -37.35 -4.11
CA TYR A 26 -22.38 -36.04 -4.73
C TYR A 26 -22.40 -34.91 -3.70
N ILE A 27 -23.13 -35.08 -2.60
CA ILE A 27 -23.16 -34.15 -1.47
C ILE A 27 -21.78 -34.03 -0.84
N SER A 28 -21.11 -35.17 -0.62
CA SER A 28 -19.76 -35.19 -0.01
C SER A 28 -18.73 -34.50 -0.91
N VAL A 29 -18.74 -34.76 -2.21
CA VAL A 29 -17.85 -34.08 -3.17
C VAL A 29 -18.14 -32.57 -3.20
N GLY A 30 -19.41 -32.17 -3.24
CA GLY A 30 -19.79 -30.78 -3.18
C GLY A 30 -19.29 -30.06 -1.92
N LEU A 31 -19.39 -30.74 -0.75
CA LEU A 31 -18.88 -30.21 0.51
C LEU A 31 -17.35 -30.04 0.51
N ILE A 32 -16.62 -30.99 -0.07
CA ILE A 32 -15.15 -30.90 -0.20
C ILE A 32 -14.77 -29.70 -1.07
N ILE A 33 -15.46 -29.49 -2.20
CA ILE A 33 -15.22 -28.36 -3.10
C ILE A 33 -15.47 -27.03 -2.37
N ILE A 34 -16.60 -26.93 -1.66
CA ILE A 34 -16.91 -25.73 -0.87
C ILE A 34 -15.87 -25.48 0.21
N ALA A 35 -15.48 -26.51 0.95
CA ALA A 35 -14.45 -26.38 1.98
C ALA A 35 -13.10 -25.93 1.39
N ALA A 36 -12.69 -26.51 0.26
CA ALA A 36 -11.46 -26.12 -0.43
C ALA A 36 -11.50 -24.64 -0.87
N PHE A 37 -12.64 -24.17 -1.38
CA PHE A 37 -12.82 -22.77 -1.76
C PHE A 37 -12.69 -21.82 -0.56
N TYR A 38 -13.30 -22.15 0.59
CA TYR A 38 -13.16 -21.34 1.80
C TYR A 38 -11.73 -21.33 2.34
N ILE A 39 -11.04 -22.48 2.32
CA ILE A 39 -9.64 -22.55 2.72
C ILE A 39 -8.75 -21.68 1.82
N PHE A 40 -8.93 -21.77 0.51
CA PHE A 40 -8.20 -20.94 -0.45
C PHE A 40 -8.47 -19.44 -0.23
N SER A 41 -9.73 -19.06 -0.06
CA SER A 41 -10.11 -17.66 0.23
C SER A 41 -9.51 -17.14 1.54
N PHE A 42 -9.44 -17.99 2.57
CA PHE A 42 -8.82 -17.65 3.83
C PHE A 42 -7.30 -17.45 3.69
N ILE A 43 -6.62 -18.34 2.95
CA ILE A 43 -5.18 -18.23 2.70
C ILE A 43 -4.85 -16.94 1.93
N THR A 44 -5.61 -16.60 0.90
CA THR A 44 -5.41 -15.37 0.13
C THR A 44 -5.63 -14.13 1.00
N TRP A 45 -6.69 -14.11 1.80
CA TRP A 45 -6.97 -13.00 2.73
C TRP A 45 -5.84 -12.80 3.76
N VAL A 46 -5.32 -13.89 4.35
CA VAL A 46 -4.19 -13.82 5.29
C VAL A 46 -2.92 -13.34 4.58
N SER A 47 -2.64 -13.87 3.38
CA SER A 47 -1.48 -13.48 2.59
C SER A 47 -1.49 -11.98 2.25
N GLU A 48 -2.61 -11.44 1.84
CA GLU A 48 -2.76 -10.00 1.59
C GLU A 48 -2.49 -9.15 2.84
N LYS A 49 -3.05 -9.53 3.99
CA LYS A 49 -2.81 -8.82 5.26
C LYS A 49 -1.34 -8.82 5.65
N ILE A 50 -0.67 -9.95 5.49
CA ILE A 50 0.76 -10.09 5.77
C ILE A 50 1.57 -9.24 4.79
N PHE A 51 1.28 -9.34 3.48
CA PHE A 51 1.97 -8.57 2.44
C PHE A 51 1.88 -7.06 2.69
N PHE A 52 0.69 -6.52 2.94
CA PHE A 52 0.50 -5.09 3.25
C PHE A 52 1.21 -4.66 4.53
N LYS A 53 1.32 -5.52 5.53
CA LYS A 53 2.05 -5.22 6.76
C LYS A 53 3.55 -5.06 6.53
N PHE A 54 4.14 -5.89 5.66
CA PHE A 54 5.58 -5.86 5.34
C PHE A 54 5.92 -4.85 4.23
N HIS A 55 5.02 -4.62 3.30
CA HIS A 55 5.21 -3.72 2.15
C HIS A 55 4.41 -2.42 2.29
N ASN A 56 4.34 -1.87 3.49
CA ASN A 56 3.67 -0.57 3.70
C ASN A 56 4.50 0.55 3.06
N PRO A 57 4.00 1.19 1.97
CA PRO A 57 4.72 2.24 1.25
C PRO A 57 5.12 3.41 2.14
N GLU A 58 4.26 3.79 3.07
CA GLU A 58 4.52 4.86 4.03
C GLU A 58 5.70 4.53 4.95
N LYS A 59 5.78 3.28 5.43
CA LYS A 59 6.88 2.84 6.30
C LYS A 59 8.21 2.81 5.55
N ILE A 60 8.18 2.32 4.30
CA ILE A 60 9.36 2.30 3.41
C ILE A 60 9.83 3.73 3.14
N GLY A 61 8.92 4.62 2.74
CA GLY A 61 9.24 6.00 2.43
C GLY A 61 9.72 6.80 3.66
N LYS A 62 9.12 6.61 4.83
CA LYS A 62 9.58 7.24 6.07
C LYS A 62 10.97 6.78 6.47
N ASN A 63 11.26 5.48 6.38
CA ASN A 63 12.60 4.97 6.65
C ASN A 63 13.63 5.55 5.66
N TYR A 64 13.27 5.63 4.39
CA TYR A 64 14.11 6.24 3.37
C TYR A 64 14.42 7.71 3.68
N LEU A 65 13.42 8.54 3.93
CA LEU A 65 13.60 9.96 4.26
C LEU A 65 14.46 10.17 5.51
N LYS A 66 14.38 9.28 6.50
CA LYS A 66 15.11 9.40 7.77
C LYS A 66 16.56 8.93 7.69
N ASN A 67 16.82 7.84 6.99
CA ASN A 67 18.04 7.07 7.19
C ASN A 67 18.84 6.80 5.91
N VAL A 68 18.23 6.95 4.73
CA VAL A 68 18.83 6.45 3.48
C VAL A 68 19.01 7.56 2.44
N MET A 69 18.13 8.58 2.46
CA MET A 69 18.12 9.64 1.45
C MET A 69 19.44 10.40 1.43
N SER A 70 20.04 10.55 0.25
CA SER A 70 21.29 11.29 0.06
C SER A 70 21.09 12.80 0.19
N ALA A 71 22.19 13.53 0.43
CA ALA A 71 22.16 15.00 0.48
C ALA A 71 21.68 15.63 -0.85
N ASP A 72 22.03 15.02 -1.98
CA ASP A 72 21.61 15.48 -3.31
C ASP A 72 20.10 15.29 -3.51
N GLU A 73 19.53 14.16 -3.10
CA GLU A 73 18.09 13.91 -3.15
C GLU A 73 17.32 14.83 -2.17
N MET A 74 17.89 15.14 -1.00
CA MET A 74 17.32 16.11 -0.07
C MET A 74 17.27 17.50 -0.71
N GLY A 75 18.39 17.93 -1.33
CA GLY A 75 18.47 19.19 -2.06
C GLY A 75 17.44 19.26 -3.17
N PHE A 76 17.31 18.21 -3.96
CA PHE A 76 16.31 18.10 -5.02
C PHE A 76 14.87 18.17 -4.49
N LEU A 77 14.55 17.47 -3.41
CA LEU A 77 13.23 17.51 -2.79
C LEU A 77 12.86 18.95 -2.37
N VAL A 78 13.80 19.66 -1.77
CA VAL A 78 13.61 21.07 -1.38
C VAL A 78 13.55 21.98 -2.59
N GLU A 79 14.43 21.83 -3.56
CA GLU A 79 14.42 22.63 -4.81
C GLU A 79 13.06 22.55 -5.51
N LYS A 80 12.47 21.38 -5.60
CA LYS A 80 11.24 21.15 -6.36
C LYS A 80 9.96 21.41 -5.56
N PHE A 81 9.91 21.03 -4.29
CA PHE A 81 8.69 21.03 -3.51
C PHE A 81 8.61 22.10 -2.42
N TYR A 82 9.74 22.71 -2.00
CA TYR A 82 9.70 23.68 -0.94
C TYR A 82 9.42 25.10 -1.45
N ASP A 83 8.43 25.71 -0.86
CA ASP A 83 8.09 27.12 -1.10
C ASP A 83 8.72 28.01 -0.04
N ARG A 84 9.67 28.83 -0.45
CA ARG A 84 10.40 29.73 0.45
C ARG A 84 9.56 30.90 0.97
N GLU A 85 8.59 31.36 0.18
CA GLU A 85 7.75 32.48 0.56
C GLU A 85 6.77 32.11 1.66
N SER A 86 6.12 30.95 1.50
CA SER A 86 5.15 30.44 2.47
C SER A 86 5.75 29.55 3.55
N ASN A 87 7.03 29.19 3.43
CA ASN A 87 7.75 28.27 4.34
C ASN A 87 7.00 26.95 4.53
N VAL A 88 6.60 26.31 3.42
CA VAL A 88 5.91 25.03 3.41
C VAL A 88 6.38 24.17 2.23
N PHE A 89 6.23 22.86 2.35
CA PHE A 89 6.31 21.96 1.20
C PHE A 89 5.00 22.00 0.43
N ARG A 90 5.07 22.27 -0.88
CA ARG A 90 3.95 22.20 -1.81
C ARG A 90 3.66 20.74 -2.14
N ASN A 91 2.41 20.44 -2.48
CA ASN A 91 2.04 19.07 -2.85
C ASN A 91 2.53 18.68 -4.24
N THR A 92 2.65 19.62 -5.17
CA THR A 92 2.91 19.36 -6.60
C THR A 92 4.16 20.08 -7.06
N ALA A 93 4.96 19.40 -7.88
CA ALA A 93 6.11 19.96 -8.59
C ALA A 93 6.24 19.35 -9.99
N TYR A 94 6.87 20.09 -10.90
CA TYR A 94 7.22 19.60 -12.22
C TYR A 94 8.64 19.05 -12.22
N ILE A 95 8.79 17.79 -12.63
CA ILE A 95 10.06 17.06 -12.63
C ILE A 95 10.32 16.52 -14.02
N ASP A 96 11.55 16.66 -14.51
CA ASP A 96 12.01 16.05 -15.74
C ASP A 96 12.15 14.54 -15.54
N MET A 97 11.59 13.73 -16.46
CA MET A 97 11.69 12.27 -16.37
C MET A 97 13.13 11.75 -16.49
N SER A 98 14.03 12.52 -17.08
CA SER A 98 15.44 12.15 -17.18
C SER A 98 16.22 12.34 -15.87
N ASP A 99 15.63 13.03 -14.89
CA ASP A 99 16.25 13.26 -13.58
C ASP A 99 16.15 12.01 -12.69
N GLY A 100 17.28 11.32 -12.55
CA GLY A 100 17.36 10.09 -11.74
C GLY A 100 16.98 10.26 -10.27
N ARG A 101 17.09 11.50 -9.71
CA ARG A 101 16.68 11.82 -8.34
C ARG A 101 15.17 11.69 -8.16
N GLY A 102 14.39 12.11 -9.17
CA GLY A 102 12.94 11.94 -9.20
C GLY A 102 12.55 10.46 -9.23
N ALA A 103 13.27 9.63 -9.99
CA ALA A 103 13.05 8.18 -10.04
C ALA A 103 13.35 7.52 -8.68
N GLY A 104 14.41 7.94 -7.97
CA GLY A 104 14.73 7.48 -6.62
C GLY A 104 13.58 7.73 -5.65
N LEU A 105 13.07 8.95 -5.56
CA LEU A 105 11.96 9.34 -4.70
C LEU A 105 10.65 8.59 -5.04
N THR A 106 10.41 8.34 -6.34
CA THR A 106 9.23 7.58 -6.80
C THR A 106 9.32 6.12 -6.37
N SER A 107 10.48 5.47 -6.55
CA SER A 107 10.70 4.07 -6.18
C SER A 107 10.54 3.81 -4.68
N LYS A 108 10.76 4.84 -3.85
CA LYS A 108 10.62 4.80 -2.39
C LYS A 108 9.26 5.32 -1.91
N HIS A 109 8.33 5.54 -2.83
CA HIS A 109 6.97 6.00 -2.52
C HIS A 109 6.91 7.34 -1.78
N VAL A 110 7.85 8.24 -2.03
CA VAL A 110 7.84 9.62 -1.49
C VAL A 110 7.00 10.52 -2.38
N ILE A 111 7.18 10.39 -3.71
CA ILE A 111 6.40 11.09 -4.72
C ILE A 111 5.71 10.10 -5.66
N TYR A 112 4.73 10.58 -6.40
CA TYR A 112 4.06 9.81 -7.46
C TYR A 112 3.70 10.72 -8.64
N LEU A 113 3.66 10.13 -9.84
CA LEU A 113 3.23 10.81 -11.06
C LEU A 113 1.75 11.19 -10.91
N SER A 114 1.45 12.49 -11.01
CA SER A 114 0.08 13.00 -10.86
C SER A 114 -0.71 12.95 -12.17
N SER A 115 -0.02 13.15 -13.30
CA SER A 115 -0.63 13.19 -14.63
C SER A 115 0.36 12.70 -15.68
N ASN A 116 -0.14 11.96 -16.67
CA ASN A 116 0.64 11.58 -17.85
C ASN A 116 0.74 12.71 -18.89
N ILE A 117 0.14 13.87 -18.63
CA ILE A 117 0.25 15.05 -19.47
C ILE A 117 1.55 15.75 -19.12
N SER A 118 2.45 15.89 -20.08
CA SER A 118 3.73 16.58 -19.92
C SER A 118 3.70 17.97 -20.54
N ASN A 119 4.52 18.84 -19.99
CA ASN A 119 4.96 20.06 -20.65
C ASN A 119 6.41 19.81 -21.12
N TRP A 120 6.56 19.36 -22.37
CA TRP A 120 7.81 18.81 -22.93
C TRP A 120 8.23 17.56 -22.14
N ASN A 121 9.40 17.56 -21.51
CA ASN A 121 9.93 16.44 -20.72
C ASN A 121 9.55 16.53 -19.23
N SER A 122 8.82 17.57 -18.80
CA SER A 122 8.47 17.78 -17.40
C SER A 122 7.07 17.29 -17.11
N PHE A 123 6.94 16.42 -16.12
CA PHE A 123 5.68 15.84 -15.68
C PHE A 123 5.32 16.34 -14.27
N ALA A 124 4.03 16.45 -13.99
CA ALA A 124 3.56 16.80 -12.67
C ALA A 124 3.68 15.60 -11.71
N TYR A 125 4.45 15.78 -10.66
CA TYR A 125 4.56 14.82 -9.55
C TYR A 125 3.97 15.42 -8.29
N ASN A 126 3.30 14.58 -7.51
CA ASN A 126 2.79 14.95 -6.20
C ASN A 126 3.56 14.22 -5.09
N LEU A 127 3.73 14.89 -3.96
CA LEU A 127 4.10 14.21 -2.72
C LEU A 127 3.01 13.22 -2.35
N GLN A 128 3.40 12.04 -1.86
CA GLN A 128 2.42 11.15 -1.24
C GLN A 128 1.74 11.85 -0.05
N PRO A 129 0.45 11.62 0.20
CA PRO A 129 -0.26 12.31 1.28
C PRO A 129 0.40 12.20 2.65
N TRP A 130 1.01 11.06 2.94
CA TRP A 130 1.79 10.86 4.17
C TRP A 130 3.11 11.67 4.15
N ALA A 131 3.80 11.74 3.00
CA ALA A 131 5.07 12.48 2.85
C ALA A 131 4.84 13.98 3.00
N TYR A 132 3.80 14.51 2.37
CA TYR A 132 3.38 15.91 2.51
C TYR A 132 3.15 16.28 3.99
N LYS A 133 2.37 15.48 4.71
CA LYS A 133 2.10 15.70 6.14
C LYS A 133 3.37 15.56 6.98
N PHE A 134 4.20 14.58 6.70
CA PHE A 134 5.43 14.29 7.43
C PHE A 134 6.46 15.42 7.27
N LEU A 135 6.71 15.87 6.04
CA LEU A 135 7.66 16.93 5.75
C LEU A 135 7.22 18.28 6.37
N ASN A 136 5.96 18.67 6.19
CA ASN A 136 5.44 19.91 6.77
C ASN A 136 5.38 19.87 8.31
N LYS A 137 5.12 18.72 8.91
CA LYS A 137 5.21 18.55 10.36
C LYS A 137 6.63 18.75 10.85
N ASN A 138 7.62 18.08 10.24
CA ASN A 138 9.02 18.18 10.64
C ASN A 138 9.61 19.57 10.38
N LEU A 139 9.15 20.26 9.35
CA LEU A 139 9.51 21.66 9.10
C LEU A 139 9.02 22.56 10.24
N LYS A 140 7.77 22.42 10.67
CA LYS A 140 7.19 23.19 11.79
C LYS A 140 7.87 22.88 13.13
N GLU A 141 8.32 21.65 13.33
CA GLU A 141 9.02 21.21 14.54
C GLU A 141 10.52 21.59 14.54
N GLY A 142 11.02 22.20 13.46
CA GLY A 142 12.44 22.57 13.32
C GLY A 142 13.38 21.40 13.02
N ASN A 143 12.85 20.22 12.74
CA ASN A 143 13.63 19.04 12.35
C ASN A 143 14.13 19.12 10.89
N ILE A 144 13.54 19.99 10.10
CA ILE A 144 13.99 20.37 8.75
C ILE A 144 14.31 21.86 8.77
N VAL A 145 15.57 22.20 8.47
CA VAL A 145 16.03 23.57 8.37
C VAL A 145 16.53 23.84 6.96
N VAL A 146 15.91 24.81 6.29
CA VAL A 146 16.30 25.26 4.96
C VAL A 146 16.93 26.64 5.09
N SER A 147 18.25 26.76 4.82
CA SER A 147 18.98 28.02 4.86
C SER A 147 19.71 28.26 3.55
N GLY A 148 19.19 29.16 2.73
CA GLY A 148 19.74 29.41 1.40
C GLY A 148 19.74 28.15 0.53
N SER A 149 20.90 27.69 0.08
CA SER A 149 21.10 26.45 -0.68
C SER A 149 21.37 25.23 0.21
N SER A 150 21.58 25.42 1.50
CA SER A 150 21.82 24.32 2.43
C SER A 150 20.55 23.81 3.06
N VAL A 151 20.45 22.49 3.16
CA VAL A 151 19.30 21.81 3.76
C VAL A 151 19.82 20.83 4.79
N GLN A 152 19.25 20.88 5.98
CA GLN A 152 19.55 19.93 7.04
C GLN A 152 18.27 19.22 7.47
N PHE A 153 18.27 17.91 7.37
CA PHE A 153 17.22 17.04 7.88
C PHE A 153 17.71 16.34 9.17
N GLN A 154 17.04 16.62 10.29
CA GLN A 154 17.27 15.94 11.56
C GLN A 154 16.00 15.16 11.93
N LEU A 155 15.57 14.30 11.01
CA LEU A 155 14.34 13.53 11.16
C LEU A 155 14.51 12.45 12.23
N LYS A 156 13.71 12.53 13.29
CA LYS A 156 13.65 11.55 14.38
C LYS A 156 12.63 10.44 14.12
#